data_3556b6cb92132f33312ea04290c253a0
#
_entry.id   3556b6cb92132f33312ea04290c253a0
#
_cell.length_a   1.000
_cell.length_b   1.000
_cell.length_c   1.000
_cell.angle_alpha   90.00
_cell.angle_beta   90.00
_cell.angle_gamma   90.00
#
_symmetry.space_group_name_H-M   'P 1'
#
loop_
_entity.id
_entity.type
_entity.pdbx_description
1 polymer ?
#
loop_
_entity_poly.entity_id
_entity_poly.type
_entity_poly.pdbx_seq_one_letter_code
_entity_poly.pdbx_strand_id
1 'polypeptide(L)'
;MDKNTIIGLLLMMAVIFGFNILFAPSEEEIAQQKQEQVASNQDKKDSGDKQVATDSLSANDFAKLKENLKNYGGDSAVIKTADLQVALVDGKVKASLNIDGKAQTVNDAETEALSPAMASALRELNNTYTRNGDFSAMMTPRNDSVVIKNDSLQLVISSKGAMITRATLPNYKSTHNTSNKAFGKYVEVFSPGENEYGFMLNTSTQRYNTQDFYFEPVEKTDSSVLMALNFPNGAQFGIRYTLRPDNYVVHMEVVQKNMNRVLDSSNPMYFDWKQKMRRHEVDGMFEERNSTLYYKFVGDNDADYLTESSEQKENFTDAMKWVAAKNQYFSSVFIAQKQFSGMTLTSVPFDKKSPEFADYLKMLTVHSEIEYQADNANPASFFLYLGPNRYKVLNNIDEMIKQYPGGDNPEFEDLHLTRLIPLGWTLFRWINTWVVIPVFDWLGSFIGSYGIIILILTILIKLVLTPLTIKSYRSQAVMKILAPDVKAINEKYPDQADAMKRQQKTMELYRSAGASMFGGCLPMLLQMPVLIAVFAFFPSCIELRGQ
;
A
#
# COMPACT_ATOMS: atom_id res chain seq x y z
N MET A 1 20.60 22.29 -35.84
CA MET A 1 19.18 21.94 -35.69
C MET A 1 18.40 22.73 -36.72
N ASP A 2 17.66 22.03 -37.58
CA ASP A 2 16.82 22.71 -38.59
C ASP A 2 15.68 23.51 -37.95
N LYS A 3 15.34 24.66 -38.55
CA LYS A 3 14.26 25.54 -38.09
C LYS A 3 12.94 24.79 -37.81
N ASN A 4 12.65 23.74 -38.57
CA ASN A 4 11.44 22.94 -38.44
C ASN A 4 11.46 22.06 -37.17
N THR A 5 12.63 21.61 -36.72
CA THR A 5 12.81 20.88 -35.46
C THR A 5 12.59 21.80 -34.27
N ILE A 6 13.02 23.06 -34.37
CA ILE A 6 12.81 24.07 -33.32
C ILE A 6 11.33 24.47 -33.24
N ILE A 7 10.63 24.62 -34.38
CA ILE A 7 9.19 24.91 -34.40
C ILE A 7 8.38 23.74 -33.85
N GLY A 8 8.73 22.50 -34.15
CA GLY A 8 8.10 21.30 -33.58
C GLY A 8 8.26 21.21 -32.08
N LEU A 9 9.48 21.53 -31.56
CA LEU A 9 9.77 21.54 -30.14
C LEU A 9 9.02 22.69 -29.42
N LEU A 10 8.93 23.87 -30.05
CA LEU A 10 8.18 25.00 -29.52
C LEU A 10 6.67 24.75 -29.51
N LEU A 11 6.13 24.08 -30.53
CA LEU A 11 4.73 23.64 -30.54
C LEU A 11 4.42 22.62 -29.46
N MET A 12 5.33 21.66 -29.25
CA MET A 12 5.19 20.66 -28.17
C MET A 12 5.27 21.33 -26.78
N MET A 13 6.20 22.28 -26.59
CA MET A 13 6.24 23.09 -25.37
C MET A 13 5.00 23.96 -25.19
N ALA A 14 4.48 24.57 -26.24
CA ALA A 14 3.26 25.41 -26.18
C ALA A 14 2.02 24.56 -25.79
N VAL A 15 1.91 23.31 -26.23
CA VAL A 15 0.85 22.40 -25.83
C VAL A 15 1.00 22.02 -24.36
N ILE A 16 2.22 21.73 -23.90
CA ILE A 16 2.49 21.37 -22.50
C ILE A 16 2.26 22.59 -21.57
N PHE A 17 2.71 23.77 -21.96
CA PHE A 17 2.47 25.00 -21.19
C PHE A 17 1.00 25.45 -21.24
N GLY A 18 0.32 25.30 -22.37
CA GLY A 18 -1.11 25.61 -22.51
C GLY A 18 -1.98 24.73 -21.62
N PHE A 19 -1.63 23.47 -21.48
CA PHE A 19 -2.32 22.53 -20.58
C PHE A 19 -2.13 22.92 -19.10
N ASN A 20 -0.93 23.33 -18.70
CA ASN A 20 -0.66 23.79 -17.34
C ASN A 20 -1.36 25.11 -16.96
N ILE A 21 -1.59 26.00 -17.93
CA ILE A 21 -2.29 27.29 -17.68
C ILE A 21 -3.81 27.09 -17.59
N LEU A 22 -4.36 26.15 -18.36
CA LEU A 22 -5.80 25.87 -18.38
C LEU A 22 -6.32 25.10 -17.15
N PHE A 23 -5.43 24.39 -16.44
CA PHE A 23 -5.77 23.56 -15.28
C PHE A 23 -5.07 24.00 -13.99
N ALA A 24 -4.52 25.22 -13.93
CA ALA A 24 -4.00 25.77 -12.67
C ALA A 24 -5.18 26.15 -11.75
N PRO A 25 -5.19 25.73 -10.48
CA PRO A 25 -6.23 26.12 -9.54
C PRO A 25 -6.21 27.63 -9.27
N SER A 26 -7.39 28.22 -9.10
CA SER A 26 -7.54 29.66 -8.89
C SER A 26 -7.04 30.09 -7.51
N GLU A 27 -6.60 31.36 -7.38
CA GLU A 27 -6.14 31.92 -6.09
C GLU A 27 -7.21 31.86 -4.98
N GLU A 28 -8.50 31.80 -5.32
CA GLU A 28 -9.60 31.66 -4.38
C GLU A 28 -9.69 30.25 -3.77
N GLU A 29 -9.37 29.20 -4.52
CA GLU A 29 -9.33 27.82 -4.00
C GLU A 29 -8.16 27.61 -3.03
N ILE A 30 -7.03 28.27 -3.26
CA ILE A 30 -5.86 28.25 -2.36
C ILE A 30 -6.16 29.00 -1.05
N ALA A 31 -6.97 30.06 -1.08
CA ALA A 31 -7.35 30.83 0.10
C ALA A 31 -8.35 30.09 0.99
N GLN A 32 -9.28 29.33 0.43
CA GLN A 32 -10.25 28.51 1.19
C GLN A 32 -9.56 27.35 1.91
N GLN A 33 -8.58 26.68 1.29
CA GLN A 33 -7.82 25.62 1.93
C GLN A 33 -6.97 26.10 3.12
N LYS A 34 -6.49 27.35 3.09
CA LYS A 34 -5.75 27.93 4.22
C LYS A 34 -6.65 28.30 5.42
N GLN A 35 -7.91 28.64 5.21
CA GLN A 35 -8.84 28.95 6.30
C GLN A 35 -9.31 27.69 7.04
N GLU A 36 -9.50 26.57 6.37
CA GLU A 36 -9.85 25.30 7.02
C GLU A 36 -8.72 24.73 7.88
N GLN A 37 -7.45 24.92 7.50
CA GLN A 37 -6.32 24.48 8.31
C GLN A 37 -6.12 25.28 9.61
N VAL A 38 -6.57 26.54 9.68
CA VAL A 38 -6.47 27.35 10.89
C VAL A 38 -7.54 26.99 11.92
N ALA A 39 -8.72 26.54 11.47
CA ALA A 39 -9.81 26.15 12.38
C ALA A 39 -9.56 24.81 13.09
N SER A 40 -8.78 23.89 12.48
CA SER A 40 -8.51 22.57 13.09
C SER A 40 -7.41 22.57 14.16
N ASN A 41 -6.66 23.67 14.31
CA ASN A 41 -5.54 23.77 15.26
C ASN A 41 -5.89 24.50 16.57
N GLN A 42 -7.12 24.97 16.77
CA GLN A 42 -7.53 25.65 17.99
C GLN A 42 -8.13 24.76 19.09
N ASP A 43 -8.47 23.51 18.78
CA ASP A 43 -9.08 22.61 19.79
C ASP A 43 -8.10 21.71 20.58
N LYS A 44 -6.80 22.01 20.53
CA LYS A 44 -5.77 21.27 21.29
C LYS A 44 -4.98 22.10 22.27
N LYS A 45 -5.66 22.99 23.01
CA LYS A 45 -5.05 23.63 24.18
C LYS A 45 -6.11 23.84 25.25
N ASP A 46 -6.48 22.79 25.92
CA ASP A 46 -6.87 22.82 27.34
C ASP A 46 -6.96 21.38 27.88
N SER A 47 -5.86 20.86 28.34
CA SER A 47 -5.86 19.80 29.35
C SER A 47 -4.73 20.12 30.33
N GLY A 48 -5.15 20.88 31.35
CA GLY A 48 -4.28 21.29 32.43
C GLY A 48 -3.70 20.10 33.17
N ASP A 49 -2.43 20.21 33.47
CA ASP A 49 -1.70 19.42 34.45
C ASP A 49 -2.51 19.25 35.74
N LYS A 50 -3.10 18.08 35.93
CA LYS A 50 -3.46 17.62 37.25
C LYS A 50 -2.28 16.82 37.78
N GLN A 51 -1.51 17.44 38.66
CA GLN A 51 -0.60 16.76 39.59
C GLN A 51 -1.37 15.58 40.22
N VAL A 52 -1.02 14.35 39.83
CA VAL A 52 -1.52 13.14 40.46
C VAL A 52 -0.83 13.03 41.81
N ALA A 53 -1.60 13.18 42.87
CA ALA A 53 -1.12 12.94 44.23
C ALA A 53 -0.58 11.53 44.35
N THR A 54 0.63 11.42 44.90
CA THR A 54 1.37 10.16 45.16
C THR A 54 0.86 9.47 46.41
N ASP A 55 -0.46 9.23 46.49
CA ASP A 55 -1.06 8.58 47.64
C ASP A 55 -1.11 7.05 47.46
N SER A 56 -0.96 6.31 48.53
CA SER A 56 -1.13 4.86 48.61
C SER A 56 -2.46 4.41 48.00
N LEU A 57 -2.53 3.22 47.45
CA LEU A 57 -3.78 2.63 46.96
C LEU A 57 -4.82 2.58 48.10
N SER A 58 -6.00 3.11 47.89
CA SER A 58 -7.05 3.09 48.94
C SER A 58 -7.57 1.66 49.12
N ALA A 59 -8.04 1.33 50.34
CA ALA A 59 -8.67 0.05 50.63
C ALA A 59 -9.85 -0.26 49.68
N ASN A 60 -10.57 0.79 49.26
CA ASN A 60 -11.67 0.65 48.31
C ASN A 60 -11.18 0.31 46.87
N ASP A 61 -10.06 0.88 46.43
CA ASP A 61 -9.45 0.53 45.12
C ASP A 61 -8.91 -0.89 45.11
N PHE A 62 -8.39 -1.35 46.26
CA PHE A 62 -7.90 -2.74 46.41
C PHE A 62 -9.08 -3.73 46.41
N ALA A 63 -10.19 -3.41 47.04
CA ALA A 63 -11.39 -4.23 47.01
C ALA A 63 -11.97 -4.34 45.58
N LYS A 64 -12.00 -3.24 44.84
CA LYS A 64 -12.41 -3.23 43.43
C LYS A 64 -11.44 -4.03 42.53
N LEU A 65 -10.12 -3.89 42.74
CA LEU A 65 -9.13 -4.68 42.00
C LEU A 65 -9.33 -6.18 42.24
N LYS A 66 -9.60 -6.57 43.47
CA LYS A 66 -9.90 -7.96 43.86
C LYS A 66 -11.19 -8.47 43.18
N GLU A 67 -12.24 -7.66 43.16
CA GLU A 67 -13.50 -7.98 42.48
C GLU A 67 -13.28 -8.12 40.95
N ASN A 68 -12.56 -7.18 40.35
CA ASN A 68 -12.22 -7.21 38.94
C ASN A 68 -11.41 -8.47 38.55
N LEU A 69 -10.39 -8.83 39.34
CA LEU A 69 -9.62 -10.05 39.15
C LEU A 69 -10.47 -11.31 39.27
N LYS A 70 -11.40 -11.32 40.23
CA LYS A 70 -12.33 -12.43 40.44
C LYS A 70 -13.26 -12.63 39.25
N ASN A 71 -13.78 -11.53 38.70
CA ASN A 71 -14.62 -11.53 37.50
C ASN A 71 -13.84 -11.93 36.24
N TYR A 72 -12.53 -11.68 36.22
CA TYR A 72 -11.66 -12.04 35.09
C TYR A 72 -11.39 -13.55 34.97
N GLY A 73 -11.17 -14.26 36.06
CA GLY A 73 -10.81 -15.69 35.99
C GLY A 73 -11.15 -16.51 37.25
N GLY A 74 -12.06 -16.04 38.07
CA GLY A 74 -12.40 -16.69 39.36
C GLY A 74 -11.29 -16.53 40.39
N ASP A 75 -11.15 -17.51 41.27
CA ASP A 75 -10.20 -17.43 42.42
C ASP A 75 -8.72 -17.63 42.02
N SER A 76 -8.40 -17.86 40.72
CA SER A 76 -7.04 -18.12 40.22
C SER A 76 -6.62 -17.18 39.07
N ALA A 77 -7.21 -16.00 38.96
CA ALA A 77 -6.85 -15.05 37.93
C ALA A 77 -5.41 -14.51 38.06
N VAL A 78 -4.70 -14.42 36.96
CA VAL A 78 -3.35 -13.83 36.89
C VAL A 78 -3.28 -12.89 35.70
N ILE A 79 -2.96 -11.60 35.95
CA ILE A 79 -2.65 -10.61 34.92
C ILE A 79 -1.15 -10.35 34.95
N LYS A 80 -0.49 -10.46 33.79
CA LYS A 80 0.93 -10.18 33.62
C LYS A 80 1.13 -9.08 32.58
N THR A 81 1.86 -8.03 32.97
CA THR A 81 2.44 -7.07 32.05
C THR A 81 3.95 -7.26 31.97
N ALA A 82 4.66 -6.50 31.12
CA ALA A 82 6.12 -6.54 31.06
C ALA A 82 6.75 -6.29 32.44
N ASP A 83 6.16 -5.39 33.23
CA ASP A 83 6.74 -4.92 34.50
C ASP A 83 5.86 -5.26 35.72
N LEU A 84 4.58 -5.58 35.53
CA LEU A 84 3.64 -5.84 36.61
C LEU A 84 3.02 -7.23 36.47
N GLN A 85 3.05 -8.00 37.55
CA GLN A 85 2.30 -9.24 37.69
C GLN A 85 1.33 -9.10 38.87
N VAL A 86 0.03 -9.33 38.61
CA VAL A 86 -1.01 -9.34 39.64
C VAL A 86 -1.72 -10.69 39.60
N ALA A 87 -1.82 -11.34 40.73
CA ALA A 87 -2.47 -12.63 40.87
C ALA A 87 -3.51 -12.61 42.01
N LEU A 88 -4.66 -13.26 41.78
CA LEU A 88 -5.61 -13.59 42.83
C LEU A 88 -5.31 -15.02 43.32
N VAL A 89 -4.83 -15.17 44.57
CA VAL A 89 -4.48 -16.46 45.18
C VAL A 89 -5.18 -16.52 46.52
N ASP A 90 -6.01 -17.55 46.76
CA ASP A 90 -6.77 -17.74 47.99
C ASP A 90 -7.58 -16.49 48.43
N GLY A 91 -8.20 -15.84 47.46
CA GLY A 91 -8.97 -14.61 47.70
C GLY A 91 -8.14 -13.38 48.04
N LYS A 92 -6.79 -13.45 47.96
CA LYS A 92 -5.88 -12.31 48.18
C LYS A 92 -5.18 -11.89 46.90
N VAL A 93 -5.06 -10.58 46.71
CA VAL A 93 -4.31 -10.00 45.57
C VAL A 93 -2.84 -10.01 45.92
N LYS A 94 -2.04 -10.70 45.08
CA LYS A 94 -0.57 -10.65 45.12
C LYS A 94 -0.08 -9.92 43.90
N ALA A 95 0.71 -8.87 44.11
CA ALA A 95 1.26 -8.07 43.00
C ALA A 95 2.79 -8.06 43.11
N SER A 96 3.47 -8.09 41.98
CA SER A 96 4.90 -7.82 41.86
C SER A 96 5.15 -6.88 40.69
N LEU A 97 6.01 -5.88 40.91
CA LEU A 97 6.43 -4.91 39.90
C LEU A 97 7.94 -5.03 39.70
N ASN A 98 8.39 -5.15 38.44
CA ASN A 98 9.81 -5.17 38.12
C ASN A 98 10.27 -3.74 37.79
N ILE A 99 11.13 -3.18 38.64
CA ILE A 99 11.71 -1.85 38.45
C ILE A 99 13.24 -2.05 38.38
N ASP A 100 13.84 -1.63 37.28
CA ASP A 100 15.30 -1.76 37.05
C ASP A 100 15.85 -3.17 37.27
N GLY A 101 15.08 -4.18 36.86
CA GLY A 101 15.47 -5.59 37.01
C GLY A 101 15.31 -6.16 38.43
N LYS A 102 14.71 -5.44 39.36
CA LYS A 102 14.39 -5.89 40.73
C LYS A 102 12.88 -6.05 40.90
N ALA A 103 12.46 -7.26 41.24
CA ALA A 103 11.06 -7.54 41.59
C ALA A 103 10.74 -6.94 42.97
N GLN A 104 9.75 -6.05 43.03
CA GLN A 104 9.12 -5.58 44.27
C GLN A 104 7.80 -6.32 44.45
N THR A 105 7.66 -7.07 45.52
CA THR A 105 6.46 -7.84 45.84
C THR A 105 5.63 -7.14 46.90
N VAL A 106 4.30 -7.08 46.67
CA VAL A 106 3.34 -6.62 47.68
C VAL A 106 3.04 -7.76 48.61
N ASN A 107 3.28 -7.55 49.90
CA ASN A 107 2.89 -8.51 50.94
C ASN A 107 1.36 -8.49 51.18
N ASP A 108 0.83 -9.57 51.76
CA ASP A 108 -0.61 -9.87 51.99
C ASP A 108 -1.40 -8.82 52.80
N ALA A 109 -0.76 -7.82 53.37
CA ALA A 109 -1.42 -6.78 54.17
C ALA A 109 -2.01 -5.68 53.27
N GLU A 110 -3.32 -5.60 53.17
CA GLU A 110 -4.08 -4.61 52.41
C GLU A 110 -3.81 -3.16 52.86
N THR A 111 -2.93 -2.92 53.82
CA THR A 111 -2.70 -1.63 54.49
C THR A 111 -1.24 -1.21 54.63
N GLU A 112 -0.25 -2.03 54.24
CA GLU A 112 1.16 -1.62 54.28
C GLU A 112 1.50 -0.73 53.09
N ALA A 113 2.30 0.29 53.35
CA ALA A 113 2.67 1.32 52.37
C ALA A 113 3.30 0.70 51.11
N LEU A 114 2.53 0.65 50.04
CA LEU A 114 3.01 0.32 48.70
C LEU A 114 4.05 1.36 48.27
N SER A 115 5.07 0.92 47.52
CA SER A 115 5.94 1.92 46.86
C SER A 115 5.08 2.80 45.94
N PRO A 116 5.39 4.11 45.77
CA PRO A 116 4.60 4.99 44.91
C PRO A 116 4.45 4.44 43.50
N ALA A 117 5.47 3.78 42.96
CA ALA A 117 5.42 3.13 41.65
C ALA A 117 4.44 1.97 41.60
N MET A 118 4.41 1.10 42.61
CA MET A 118 3.48 -0.02 42.74
C MET A 118 2.04 0.48 42.90
N ALA A 119 1.81 1.48 43.77
CA ALA A 119 0.50 2.07 43.98
C ALA A 119 -0.03 2.71 42.68
N SER A 120 0.81 3.42 41.93
CA SER A 120 0.47 3.99 40.64
C SER A 120 0.10 2.93 39.62
N ALA A 121 0.91 1.88 39.47
CA ALA A 121 0.67 0.79 38.52
C ALA A 121 -0.63 0.02 38.83
N LEU A 122 -0.91 -0.29 40.10
CA LEU A 122 -2.13 -0.96 40.53
C LEU A 122 -3.38 -0.06 40.34
N ARG A 123 -3.25 1.24 40.58
CA ARG A 123 -4.33 2.20 40.35
C ARG A 123 -4.66 2.32 38.85
N GLU A 124 -3.65 2.42 38.02
CA GLU A 124 -3.81 2.45 36.56
C GLU A 124 -4.48 1.17 36.06
N LEU A 125 -4.02 0.01 36.52
CA LEU A 125 -4.62 -1.29 36.19
C LEU A 125 -6.09 -1.35 36.62
N ASN A 126 -6.41 -0.93 37.85
CA ASN A 126 -7.78 -0.94 38.37
C ASN A 126 -8.69 0.03 37.59
N ASN A 127 -8.21 1.22 37.24
CA ASN A 127 -8.95 2.18 36.43
C ASN A 127 -9.19 1.64 35.03
N THR A 128 -8.19 1.05 34.41
CA THR A 128 -8.29 0.41 33.09
C THR A 128 -9.33 -0.72 33.12
N TYR A 129 -9.29 -1.55 34.15
CA TYR A 129 -10.24 -2.66 34.29
C TYR A 129 -11.67 -2.16 34.51
N THR A 130 -11.86 -1.20 35.41
CA THR A 130 -13.19 -0.61 35.71
C THR A 130 -13.80 0.03 34.46
N ARG A 131 -12.97 0.65 33.61
CA ARG A 131 -13.40 1.30 32.37
C ARG A 131 -13.74 0.31 31.27
N ASN A 132 -12.95 -0.74 31.09
CA ASN A 132 -12.98 -1.63 29.93
C ASN A 132 -13.53 -3.02 30.22
N GLY A 133 -13.83 -3.37 31.49
CA GLY A 133 -14.36 -4.69 31.87
C GLY A 133 -13.48 -5.84 31.37
N ASP A 134 -14.10 -6.82 30.72
CA ASP A 134 -13.41 -8.03 30.21
C ASP A 134 -12.31 -7.71 29.18
N PHE A 135 -12.36 -6.56 28.50
CA PHE A 135 -11.34 -6.16 27.55
C PHE A 135 -10.04 -5.67 28.21
N SER A 136 -10.06 -5.29 29.48
CA SER A 136 -8.90 -4.74 30.20
C SER A 136 -7.70 -5.69 30.21
N ALA A 137 -7.96 -6.97 30.45
CA ALA A 137 -6.92 -7.98 30.47
C ALA A 137 -6.19 -8.11 29.13
N MET A 138 -6.91 -7.87 28.05
CA MET A 138 -6.40 -7.96 26.68
C MET A 138 -5.61 -6.70 26.27
N MET A 139 -5.75 -5.59 27.01
CA MET A 139 -4.98 -4.35 26.84
C MET A 139 -3.64 -4.38 27.59
N THR A 140 -3.37 -5.44 28.32
CA THR A 140 -2.14 -5.59 29.10
C THR A 140 -0.95 -5.84 28.19
N PRO A 141 0.11 -5.00 28.18
CA PRO A 141 1.23 -5.11 27.27
C PRO A 141 1.96 -6.46 27.32
N ARG A 142 2.20 -7.03 26.14
CA ARG A 142 3.01 -8.24 25.90
C ARG A 142 3.91 -7.98 24.70
N ASN A 143 5.17 -8.32 24.81
CA ASN A 143 6.15 -8.15 23.73
C ASN A 143 6.41 -9.45 22.95
N ASP A 144 5.40 -10.28 22.80
CA ASP A 144 5.52 -11.53 22.07
C ASP A 144 5.31 -11.31 20.57
N SER A 145 6.05 -12.04 19.76
CA SER A 145 5.87 -12.08 18.33
C SER A 145 6.01 -13.49 17.79
N VAL A 146 5.33 -13.76 16.68
CA VAL A 146 5.39 -15.03 15.98
C VAL A 146 5.94 -14.82 14.58
N VAL A 147 6.82 -15.73 14.14
CA VAL A 147 7.35 -15.73 12.78
C VAL A 147 6.71 -16.87 12.01
N ILE A 148 6.17 -16.55 10.83
CA ILE A 148 5.80 -17.51 9.79
C ILE A 148 6.57 -17.18 8.51
N LYS A 149 6.98 -18.19 7.75
CA LYS A 149 7.81 -17.97 6.56
C LYS A 149 7.66 -19.07 5.52
N ASN A 150 7.97 -18.71 4.29
CA ASN A 150 8.27 -19.62 3.19
C ASN A 150 9.55 -19.14 2.46
N ASP A 151 9.86 -19.67 1.28
CA ASP A 151 11.07 -19.32 0.53
C ASP A 151 11.01 -17.90 -0.08
N SER A 152 9.82 -17.32 -0.20
CA SER A 152 9.59 -16.03 -0.86
C SER A 152 9.28 -14.89 0.12
N LEU A 153 8.76 -15.18 1.32
CA LEU A 153 8.24 -14.20 2.26
C LEU A 153 8.47 -14.66 3.71
N GLN A 154 8.98 -13.75 4.55
CA GLN A 154 9.06 -13.92 5.99
C GLN A 154 8.28 -12.83 6.71
N LEU A 155 7.38 -13.23 7.61
CA LEU A 155 6.48 -12.34 8.34
C LEU A 155 6.74 -12.42 9.83
N VAL A 156 6.70 -11.26 10.49
CA VAL A 156 6.68 -11.15 11.96
C VAL A 156 5.32 -10.60 12.37
N ILE A 157 4.58 -11.38 13.15
CA ILE A 157 3.26 -11.04 13.66
C ILE A 157 3.40 -10.69 15.13
N SER A 158 3.01 -9.49 15.51
CA SER A 158 3.06 -9.01 16.89
C SER A 158 1.85 -9.50 17.69
N SER A 159 2.04 -9.74 18.98
CA SER A 159 0.91 -9.90 19.91
C SER A 159 0.02 -8.65 19.93
N LYS A 160 0.60 -7.45 19.84
CA LYS A 160 -0.15 -6.20 19.79
C LYS A 160 -0.92 -6.08 18.47
N GLY A 161 -2.24 -6.06 18.55
CA GLY A 161 -3.15 -5.96 17.42
C GLY A 161 -3.22 -7.22 16.54
N ALA A 162 -2.47 -8.27 16.84
CA ALA A 162 -2.23 -9.41 15.96
C ALA A 162 -1.72 -9.01 14.57
N MET A 163 -1.07 -7.86 14.42
CA MET A 163 -0.65 -7.28 13.15
C MET A 163 0.64 -7.89 12.62
N ILE A 164 0.75 -8.01 11.30
CA ILE A 164 2.03 -8.22 10.63
C ILE A 164 2.83 -6.91 10.73
N THR A 165 3.88 -6.91 11.53
CA THR A 165 4.71 -5.72 11.79
C THR A 165 5.97 -5.68 10.92
N ARG A 166 6.39 -6.83 10.37
CA ARG A 166 7.51 -6.89 9.43
C ARG A 166 7.19 -7.89 8.32
N ALA A 167 7.49 -7.49 7.09
CA ALA A 167 7.41 -8.35 5.92
C ALA A 167 8.73 -8.26 5.13
N THR A 168 9.51 -9.33 5.14
CA THR A 168 10.83 -9.42 4.50
C THR A 168 10.77 -10.29 3.25
N LEU A 169 11.37 -9.81 2.16
CA LEU A 169 11.51 -10.52 0.89
C LEU A 169 12.94 -11.04 0.74
N PRO A 170 13.24 -12.29 1.11
CA PRO A 170 14.61 -12.82 1.16
C PRO A 170 15.27 -12.92 -0.24
N ASN A 171 14.48 -12.94 -1.30
CA ASN A 171 14.95 -13.00 -2.68
C ASN A 171 15.36 -11.63 -3.26
N TYR A 172 15.12 -10.52 -2.53
CA TYR A 172 15.42 -9.16 -2.98
C TYR A 172 16.35 -8.47 -2.00
N LYS A 173 17.47 -7.96 -2.52
CA LYS A 173 18.44 -7.20 -1.72
C LYS A 173 17.98 -5.75 -1.59
N SER A 174 18.21 -5.14 -0.43
CA SER A 174 18.03 -3.71 -0.26
C SER A 174 19.08 -2.93 -1.07
N THR A 175 18.66 -1.91 -1.82
CA THR A 175 19.57 -1.03 -2.59
C THR A 175 19.75 0.32 -1.92
N HIS A 176 18.84 0.70 -1.03
CA HIS A 176 18.91 1.94 -0.28
C HIS A 176 19.67 1.74 1.03
N ASN A 177 20.87 2.33 1.12
CA ASN A 177 21.63 2.41 2.35
C ASN A 177 21.28 3.72 3.04
N THR A 178 20.42 3.66 4.06
CA THR A 178 20.18 4.80 4.93
C THR A 178 21.25 4.90 6.01
N SER A 179 21.39 6.08 6.61
CA SER A 179 22.16 6.27 7.84
C SER A 179 21.59 5.47 9.03
N ASN A 180 20.37 4.97 8.89
CA ASN A 180 19.69 4.17 9.90
C ASN A 180 20.07 2.69 9.72
N LYS A 181 20.94 2.18 10.60
CA LYS A 181 21.45 0.79 10.63
C LYS A 181 20.34 -0.29 10.75
N ALA A 182 19.08 0.11 10.91
CA ALA A 182 17.94 -0.80 11.02
C ALA A 182 17.47 -1.40 9.67
N PHE A 183 17.93 -0.85 8.53
CA PHE A 183 17.60 -1.42 7.22
C PHE A 183 18.45 -2.68 6.97
N GLY A 184 17.77 -3.82 6.88
CA GLY A 184 18.41 -5.13 6.74
C GLY A 184 19.06 -5.35 5.36
N LYS A 185 19.72 -6.49 5.21
CA LYS A 185 20.31 -6.96 3.96
C LYS A 185 19.29 -7.15 2.84
N TYR A 186 18.06 -7.50 3.19
CA TYR A 186 16.96 -7.81 2.29
C TYR A 186 15.90 -6.71 2.31
N VAL A 187 15.08 -6.67 1.27
CA VAL A 187 13.94 -5.75 1.21
C VAL A 187 12.94 -6.11 2.30
N GLU A 188 12.61 -5.13 3.12
CA GLU A 188 11.49 -5.17 4.05
C GLU A 188 10.39 -4.26 3.48
N VAL A 189 9.26 -4.82 3.09
CA VAL A 189 8.12 -4.06 2.57
C VAL A 189 7.67 -3.02 3.60
N PHE A 190 7.71 -3.42 4.86
CA PHE A 190 7.58 -2.58 6.04
C PHE A 190 8.24 -3.22 7.26
N SER A 191 8.55 -2.42 8.28
CA SER A 191 9.14 -2.81 9.57
C SER A 191 8.26 -2.33 10.73
N PRO A 192 8.56 -2.73 11.98
CA PRO A 192 7.79 -2.32 13.15
C PRO A 192 7.58 -0.79 13.23
N GLY A 193 6.33 -0.37 13.44
CA GLY A 193 5.92 1.03 13.49
C GLY A 193 5.63 1.67 12.13
N GLU A 194 5.72 0.91 11.04
CA GLU A 194 5.47 1.40 9.68
C GLU A 194 4.16 0.89 9.08
N ASN A 195 3.63 -0.21 9.61
CA ASN A 195 2.40 -0.83 9.15
C ASN A 195 1.51 -1.13 10.35
N GLU A 196 0.32 -0.53 10.35
CA GLU A 196 -0.69 -0.68 11.39
C GLU A 196 -2.03 -0.94 10.72
N TYR A 197 -2.74 -1.97 11.17
CA TYR A 197 -4.11 -2.22 10.73
C TYR A 197 -4.91 -2.89 11.85
N GLY A 198 -6.22 -2.73 11.81
CA GLY A 198 -7.08 -3.33 12.81
C GLY A 198 -8.54 -3.23 12.46
N PHE A 199 -9.33 -3.88 13.29
CA PHE A 199 -10.78 -3.91 13.18
C PHE A 199 -11.42 -3.17 14.34
N MET A 200 -12.47 -2.41 14.06
CA MET A 200 -13.26 -1.73 15.08
C MET A 200 -14.32 -2.70 15.62
N LEU A 201 -14.14 -3.14 16.84
CA LEU A 201 -15.09 -3.99 17.56
C LEU A 201 -16.13 -3.12 18.27
N ASN A 202 -17.38 -3.21 17.86
CA ASN A 202 -18.48 -2.46 18.47
C ASN A 202 -19.14 -3.30 19.55
N THR A 203 -19.24 -2.75 20.77
CA THR A 203 -20.03 -3.32 21.85
C THR A 203 -21.27 -2.45 22.09
N SER A 204 -22.17 -2.87 22.97
CA SER A 204 -23.35 -2.07 23.34
C SER A 204 -23.01 -0.74 24.01
N THR A 205 -21.81 -0.58 24.57
CA THR A 205 -21.42 0.59 25.38
C THR A 205 -20.32 1.43 24.73
N GLN A 206 -19.38 0.82 24.01
CA GLN A 206 -18.23 1.52 23.44
C GLN A 206 -17.59 0.75 22.26
N ARG A 207 -16.67 1.43 21.58
CA ARG A 207 -15.93 0.88 20.43
C ARG A 207 -14.48 0.66 20.83
N TYR A 208 -13.92 -0.46 20.36
CA TYR A 208 -12.52 -0.83 20.59
C TYR A 208 -11.83 -1.09 19.27
N ASN A 209 -10.60 -0.61 19.13
CA ASN A 209 -9.76 -1.01 18.00
C ASN A 209 -8.94 -2.23 18.41
N THR A 210 -8.88 -3.26 17.57
CA THR A 210 -8.05 -4.46 17.83
C THR A 210 -6.58 -4.13 17.99
N GLN A 211 -6.10 -3.00 17.46
CA GLN A 211 -4.74 -2.49 17.64
C GLN A 211 -4.37 -2.22 19.11
N ASP A 212 -5.36 -2.00 19.97
CA ASP A 212 -5.15 -1.72 21.40
C ASP A 212 -4.99 -2.98 22.23
N PHE A 213 -5.25 -4.16 21.65
CA PHE A 213 -5.24 -5.44 22.34
C PHE A 213 -3.97 -6.23 22.08
N TYR A 214 -3.66 -7.12 23.04
CA TYR A 214 -2.55 -8.07 22.99
C TYR A 214 -3.08 -9.49 22.85
N PHE A 215 -2.95 -10.03 21.64
CA PHE A 215 -3.39 -11.36 21.26
C PHE A 215 -2.40 -12.44 21.69
N GLU A 216 -2.90 -13.63 21.95
CA GLU A 216 -2.11 -14.82 22.26
C GLU A 216 -2.05 -15.76 21.05
N PRO A 217 -0.89 -16.34 20.72
CA PRO A 217 -0.82 -17.41 19.74
C PRO A 217 -1.38 -18.70 20.33
N VAL A 218 -2.53 -19.16 19.83
CA VAL A 218 -3.19 -20.39 20.32
C VAL A 218 -2.94 -21.61 19.42
N GLU A 219 -2.77 -21.39 18.12
CA GLU A 219 -2.41 -22.43 17.15
C GLU A 219 -1.24 -21.90 16.32
N LYS A 220 -0.13 -22.63 16.28
CA LYS A 220 1.06 -22.21 15.54
C LYS A 220 1.68 -23.38 14.81
N THR A 221 1.98 -23.15 13.53
CA THR A 221 2.84 -23.97 12.67
C THR A 221 3.91 -23.09 12.03
N ASP A 222 4.78 -23.63 11.18
CA ASP A 222 5.78 -22.85 10.46
C ASP A 222 5.15 -21.91 9.41
N SER A 223 3.93 -22.22 8.93
CA SER A 223 3.25 -21.51 7.87
C SER A 223 1.90 -20.92 8.27
N SER A 224 1.44 -21.13 9.51
CA SER A 224 0.15 -20.62 9.98
C SER A 224 0.19 -20.30 11.47
N VAL A 225 -0.56 -19.28 11.87
CA VAL A 225 -0.79 -18.93 13.27
C VAL A 225 -2.19 -18.36 13.46
N LEU A 226 -2.86 -18.77 14.53
CA LEU A 226 -4.06 -18.12 15.05
C LEU A 226 -3.67 -17.27 16.27
N MET A 227 -3.84 -15.97 16.15
CA MET A 227 -3.69 -15.00 17.23
C MET A 227 -5.07 -14.71 17.81
N ALA A 228 -5.30 -14.93 19.09
CA ALA A 228 -6.64 -14.88 19.67
C ALA A 228 -6.72 -14.06 20.97
N LEU A 229 -7.88 -13.43 21.16
CA LEU A 229 -8.36 -12.86 22.42
C LEU A 229 -9.35 -13.85 23.02
N ASN A 230 -9.11 -14.28 24.25
CA ASN A 230 -9.98 -15.20 24.97
C ASN A 230 -10.73 -14.46 26.07
N PHE A 231 -12.06 -14.51 26.04
CA PHE A 231 -12.92 -13.87 27.00
C PHE A 231 -13.33 -14.83 28.11
N PRO A 232 -13.54 -14.35 29.34
CA PRO A 232 -13.93 -15.19 30.49
C PRO A 232 -15.22 -16.00 30.28
N ASN A 233 -16.15 -15.46 29.48
CA ASN A 233 -17.43 -16.10 29.13
C ASN A 233 -17.31 -17.19 28.05
N GLY A 234 -16.10 -17.55 27.63
CA GLY A 234 -15.83 -18.55 26.59
C GLY A 234 -16.04 -18.02 25.17
N ALA A 235 -16.21 -16.71 25.00
CA ALA A 235 -16.13 -16.06 23.70
C ALA A 235 -14.65 -15.95 23.26
N GLN A 236 -14.42 -15.93 21.94
CA GLN A 236 -13.09 -15.79 21.37
C GLN A 236 -13.17 -14.97 20.08
N PHE A 237 -12.26 -14.03 19.92
CA PHE A 237 -12.00 -13.32 18.68
C PHE A 237 -10.53 -13.51 18.29
N GLY A 238 -10.27 -13.83 17.02
CA GLY A 238 -8.91 -14.05 16.56
C GLY A 238 -8.69 -13.69 15.11
N ILE A 239 -7.41 -13.62 14.75
CA ILE A 239 -6.95 -13.42 13.37
C ILE A 239 -6.02 -14.57 13.04
N ARG A 240 -6.37 -15.34 12.02
CA ARG A 240 -5.56 -16.45 11.51
C ARG A 240 -4.79 -15.96 10.28
N TYR A 241 -3.52 -16.23 10.28
CA TYR A 241 -2.63 -16.03 9.12
C TYR A 241 -2.16 -17.36 8.59
N THR A 242 -2.26 -17.56 7.28
CA THR A 242 -1.77 -18.76 6.59
C THR A 242 -0.94 -18.35 5.39
N LEU A 243 0.27 -18.91 5.26
CA LEU A 243 1.21 -18.67 4.18
C LEU A 243 1.53 -20.00 3.48
N ARG A 244 1.28 -20.08 2.16
CA ARG A 244 1.59 -21.28 1.36
C ARG A 244 3.04 -21.26 0.86
N PRO A 245 3.64 -22.42 0.52
CA PRO A 245 4.94 -22.47 -0.13
C PRO A 245 4.98 -21.64 -1.42
N ASP A 246 6.12 -21.04 -1.74
CA ASP A 246 6.39 -20.27 -2.97
C ASP A 246 5.34 -19.20 -3.31
N ASN A 247 4.72 -18.60 -2.28
CA ASN A 247 3.62 -17.66 -2.45
C ASN A 247 3.95 -16.33 -1.77
N TYR A 248 3.50 -15.22 -2.37
CA TYR A 248 3.55 -13.87 -1.82
C TYR A 248 2.21 -13.44 -1.20
N VAL A 249 1.22 -14.32 -1.21
CA VAL A 249 -0.11 -14.06 -0.66
C VAL A 249 -0.20 -14.69 0.73
N VAL A 250 -0.69 -13.92 1.67
CA VAL A 250 -1.04 -14.35 3.03
C VAL A 250 -2.56 -14.36 3.12
N HIS A 251 -3.13 -15.49 3.49
CA HIS A 251 -4.55 -15.57 3.82
C HIS A 251 -4.75 -15.09 5.26
N MET A 252 -5.57 -14.07 5.45
CA MET A 252 -5.92 -13.49 6.73
C MET A 252 -7.42 -13.68 6.99
N GLU A 253 -7.76 -14.48 7.98
CA GLU A 253 -9.14 -14.78 8.37
C GLU A 253 -9.43 -14.22 9.76
N VAL A 254 -10.54 -13.53 9.90
CA VAL A 254 -11.13 -13.27 11.21
C VAL A 254 -11.82 -14.55 11.68
N VAL A 255 -11.47 -15.05 12.85
CA VAL A 255 -12.04 -16.27 13.45
C VAL A 255 -12.72 -15.88 14.74
N GLN A 256 -13.93 -16.38 14.96
CA GLN A 256 -14.66 -16.04 16.20
C GLN A 256 -15.48 -17.20 16.71
N LYS A 257 -15.74 -17.15 18.03
CA LYS A 257 -16.62 -18.07 18.73
C LYS A 257 -17.43 -17.30 19.77
N ASN A 258 -18.74 -17.46 19.76
CA ASN A 258 -19.68 -16.84 20.73
C ASN A 258 -19.55 -15.30 20.85
N MET A 259 -19.05 -14.61 19.82
CA MET A 259 -18.83 -13.15 19.85
C MET A 259 -20.14 -12.35 19.81
N ASN A 260 -21.26 -12.94 19.42
CA ASN A 260 -22.61 -12.35 19.50
C ASN A 260 -23.04 -12.00 20.94
N ARG A 261 -22.35 -12.50 21.95
CA ARG A 261 -22.53 -12.16 23.37
C ARG A 261 -21.68 -10.96 23.82
N VAL A 262 -20.75 -10.51 22.99
CA VAL A 262 -19.76 -9.48 23.30
C VAL A 262 -19.93 -8.29 22.36
N LEU A 263 -20.13 -8.56 21.08
CA LEU A 263 -20.24 -7.56 20.03
C LEU A 263 -21.69 -7.24 19.69
N ASP A 264 -21.94 -5.98 19.38
CA ASP A 264 -23.21 -5.52 18.83
C ASP A 264 -23.19 -5.70 17.31
N SER A 265 -23.97 -6.67 16.82
CA SER A 265 -24.07 -6.99 15.40
C SER A 265 -24.90 -5.99 14.58
N SER A 266 -25.55 -5.02 15.22
CA SER A 266 -26.33 -3.97 14.53
C SER A 266 -25.44 -2.90 13.89
N ASN A 267 -24.18 -2.83 14.29
CA ASN A 267 -23.20 -1.88 13.77
C ASN A 267 -22.25 -2.55 12.79
N PRO A 268 -21.90 -1.88 11.66
CA PRO A 268 -20.89 -2.40 10.73
C PRO A 268 -19.53 -2.49 11.42
N MET A 269 -18.70 -3.42 10.94
CA MET A 269 -17.31 -3.49 11.35
C MET A 269 -16.48 -2.63 10.42
N TYR A 270 -15.57 -1.84 10.98
CA TYR A 270 -14.64 -1.04 10.19
C TYR A 270 -13.25 -1.64 10.22
N PHE A 271 -12.56 -1.50 9.10
CA PHE A 271 -11.17 -1.85 8.91
C PHE A 271 -10.35 -0.57 8.72
N ASP A 272 -9.37 -0.38 9.56
CA ASP A 272 -8.39 0.71 9.48
C ASP A 272 -7.04 0.16 9.06
N TRP A 273 -6.39 0.81 8.10
CA TRP A 273 -5.04 0.50 7.69
C TRP A 273 -4.23 1.78 7.50
N LYS A 274 -3.04 1.81 8.07
CA LYS A 274 -2.09 2.90 7.95
C LYS A 274 -0.72 2.34 7.65
N GLN A 275 -0.11 2.80 6.55
CA GLN A 275 1.24 2.40 6.17
C GLN A 275 2.13 3.62 5.95
N LYS A 276 3.23 3.68 6.69
CA LYS A 276 4.34 4.58 6.44
C LYS A 276 5.20 3.96 5.36
N MET A 277 5.12 4.50 4.14
CA MET A 277 5.72 3.91 2.97
C MET A 277 7.24 4.08 2.99
N ARG A 278 7.94 2.96 3.09
CA ARG A 278 9.41 2.90 3.18
C ARG A 278 10.03 3.18 1.82
N ARG A 279 11.14 3.92 1.83
CA ARG A 279 12.01 4.11 0.68
C ARG A 279 12.89 2.87 0.46
N HIS A 280 12.93 2.36 -0.78
CA HIS A 280 13.74 1.19 -1.16
C HIS A 280 14.83 1.52 -2.17
N GLU A 281 14.70 2.65 -2.90
CA GLU A 281 15.56 2.98 -4.01
C GLU A 281 16.48 4.18 -3.71
N VAL A 282 17.60 4.25 -4.43
CA VAL A 282 18.58 5.33 -4.29
C VAL A 282 17.98 6.68 -4.68
N ASP A 283 17.17 6.72 -5.75
CA ASP A 283 16.44 7.93 -6.14
C ASP A 283 15.05 7.96 -5.49
N GLY A 284 14.98 8.53 -4.28
CA GLY A 284 13.73 8.67 -3.55
C GLY A 284 12.70 9.61 -4.21
N MET A 285 13.15 10.58 -5.02
CA MET A 285 12.22 11.47 -5.73
C MET A 285 11.52 10.74 -6.88
N PHE A 286 12.25 9.87 -7.58
CA PHE A 286 11.67 9.05 -8.63
C PHE A 286 10.76 7.96 -8.03
N GLU A 287 11.19 7.34 -6.95
CA GLU A 287 10.39 6.34 -6.23
C GLU A 287 9.08 6.95 -5.69
N GLU A 288 9.14 8.15 -5.09
CA GLU A 288 7.96 8.86 -4.56
C GLU A 288 6.92 9.14 -5.64
N ARG A 289 7.34 9.54 -6.85
CA ARG A 289 6.46 9.79 -8.00
C ARG A 289 5.81 8.52 -8.56
N ASN A 290 6.29 7.34 -8.18
CA ASN A 290 5.74 6.04 -8.57
C ASN A 290 5.05 5.34 -7.40
N SER A 291 4.73 6.06 -6.33
CA SER A 291 4.25 5.50 -5.08
C SER A 291 2.99 6.20 -4.62
N THR A 292 1.87 5.47 -4.47
CA THR A 292 0.60 5.96 -3.94
C THR A 292 -0.35 4.81 -3.59
N LEU A 293 -1.58 5.14 -3.16
CA LEU A 293 -2.67 4.18 -3.04
C LEU A 293 -3.29 3.91 -4.41
N TYR A 294 -3.34 2.62 -4.77
CA TYR A 294 -4.09 2.06 -5.89
C TYR A 294 -5.30 1.32 -5.35
N TYR A 295 -6.38 1.27 -6.11
CA TYR A 295 -7.61 0.58 -5.72
C TYR A 295 -8.37 0.08 -6.96
N LYS A 296 -9.24 -0.90 -6.76
CA LYS A 296 -10.07 -1.47 -7.81
C LYS A 296 -11.50 -1.61 -7.29
N PHE A 297 -12.46 -1.06 -8.03
CA PHE A 297 -13.86 -1.30 -7.78
C PHE A 297 -14.27 -2.73 -8.15
N VAL A 298 -15.30 -3.23 -7.49
CA VAL A 298 -15.90 -4.53 -7.83
C VAL A 298 -16.50 -4.46 -9.25
N GLY A 299 -16.18 -5.46 -10.08
CA GLY A 299 -16.65 -5.54 -11.46
C GLY A 299 -15.85 -4.76 -12.50
N ASP A 300 -14.91 -3.90 -12.09
CA ASP A 300 -14.07 -3.16 -13.03
C ASP A 300 -12.92 -4.00 -13.58
N ASN A 301 -12.52 -3.73 -14.82
CA ASN A 301 -11.36 -4.35 -15.47
C ASN A 301 -10.08 -3.53 -15.35
N ASP A 302 -10.14 -2.37 -14.69
CA ASP A 302 -8.99 -1.48 -14.49
C ASP A 302 -8.85 -1.13 -13.01
N ALA A 303 -7.74 -0.51 -12.66
CA ALA A 303 -7.47 0.01 -11.34
C ALA A 303 -7.19 1.51 -11.43
N ASP A 304 -7.71 2.24 -10.46
CA ASP A 304 -7.45 3.65 -10.27
C ASP A 304 -6.44 3.90 -9.14
N TYR A 305 -6.00 5.14 -9.00
CA TYR A 305 -5.03 5.52 -7.99
C TYR A 305 -5.19 6.98 -7.57
N LEU A 306 -4.76 7.28 -6.34
CA LEU A 306 -4.63 8.66 -5.87
C LEU A 306 -3.43 9.33 -6.54
N THR A 307 -3.45 10.68 -6.60
CA THR A 307 -2.31 11.43 -7.16
C THR A 307 -0.99 11.07 -6.48
N GLU A 308 0.06 10.96 -7.28
CA GLU A 308 1.41 10.63 -6.82
C GLU A 308 2.20 11.88 -6.38
N SER A 309 1.72 13.09 -6.67
CA SER A 309 2.50 14.33 -6.52
C SER A 309 2.14 15.19 -5.32
N SER A 310 0.95 15.04 -4.75
CA SER A 310 0.43 15.89 -3.68
C SER A 310 -0.40 15.10 -2.68
N GLU A 311 -0.74 15.75 -1.57
CA GLU A 311 -1.73 15.21 -0.63
C GLU A 311 -3.08 15.09 -1.33
N GLN A 312 -3.74 13.95 -1.13
CA GLN A 312 -5.08 13.70 -1.61
C GLN A 312 -5.86 12.84 -0.61
N LYS A 313 -7.11 13.20 -0.41
CA LYS A 313 -8.10 12.42 0.36
C LYS A 313 -9.35 12.25 -0.49
N GLU A 314 -9.79 11.01 -0.65
CA GLU A 314 -11.00 10.65 -1.39
C GLU A 314 -11.91 9.77 -0.55
N ASN A 315 -13.22 9.96 -0.73
CA ASN A 315 -14.26 9.17 -0.08
C ASN A 315 -15.09 8.48 -1.15
N PHE A 316 -15.11 7.17 -1.13
CA PHE A 316 -15.84 6.34 -2.07
C PHE A 316 -16.98 5.61 -1.37
N THR A 317 -18.15 5.59 -2.01
CA THR A 317 -19.33 4.83 -1.56
C THR A 317 -19.44 3.49 -2.28
N ASP A 318 -18.83 3.38 -3.46
CA ASP A 318 -18.86 2.17 -4.28
C ASP A 318 -17.98 1.08 -3.68
N ALA A 319 -18.39 -0.17 -3.90
CA ALA A 319 -17.69 -1.33 -3.37
C ALA A 319 -16.33 -1.54 -4.05
N MET A 320 -15.29 -1.80 -3.24
CA MET A 320 -13.94 -2.07 -3.73
C MET A 320 -13.54 -3.51 -3.49
N LYS A 321 -12.80 -4.08 -4.46
CA LYS A 321 -12.25 -5.44 -4.35
C LYS A 321 -10.93 -5.46 -3.61
N TRP A 322 -10.06 -4.50 -3.90
CA TRP A 322 -8.76 -4.39 -3.23
C TRP A 322 -8.26 -2.94 -3.17
N VAL A 323 -7.36 -2.72 -2.22
CA VAL A 323 -6.60 -1.48 -2.05
C VAL A 323 -5.13 -1.82 -1.85
N ALA A 324 -4.23 -1.05 -2.47
CA ALA A 324 -2.81 -1.29 -2.48
C ALA A 324 -2.00 -0.05 -2.08
N ALA A 325 -1.10 -0.21 -1.13
CA ALA A 325 0.03 0.68 -0.94
C ALA A 325 1.12 0.26 -1.95
N LYS A 326 1.10 0.90 -3.11
CA LYS A 326 1.99 0.59 -4.23
C LYS A 326 3.22 1.48 -4.15
N ASN A 327 4.41 0.89 -4.04
CA ASN A 327 5.70 1.50 -4.26
C ASN A 327 6.20 1.20 -5.69
N GLN A 328 7.33 1.75 -6.11
CA GLN A 328 7.88 1.54 -7.46
C GLN A 328 7.98 0.05 -7.80
N TYR A 329 8.64 -0.74 -6.94
CA TYR A 329 8.93 -2.16 -7.20
C TYR A 329 8.27 -3.14 -6.25
N PHE A 330 7.65 -2.69 -5.18
CA PHE A 330 7.02 -3.55 -4.19
C PHE A 330 5.66 -3.00 -3.78
N SER A 331 4.74 -3.88 -3.43
CA SER A 331 3.40 -3.47 -2.98
C SER A 331 2.91 -4.30 -1.82
N SER A 332 2.09 -3.66 -0.98
CA SER A 332 1.21 -4.28 -0.01
C SER A 332 -0.22 -4.13 -0.51
N VAL A 333 -0.95 -5.22 -0.70
CA VAL A 333 -2.32 -5.17 -1.24
C VAL A 333 -3.26 -5.92 -0.31
N PHE A 334 -4.26 -5.25 0.22
CA PHE A 334 -5.39 -5.89 0.90
C PHE A 334 -6.50 -6.18 -0.11
N ILE A 335 -6.85 -7.44 -0.25
CA ILE A 335 -7.85 -7.98 -1.17
C ILE A 335 -8.95 -8.58 -0.31
N ALA A 336 -10.17 -8.05 -0.37
CA ALA A 336 -11.29 -8.64 0.33
C ALA A 336 -11.75 -9.92 -0.40
N GLN A 337 -12.04 -10.98 0.34
CA GLN A 337 -12.65 -12.17 -0.25
C GLN A 337 -14.00 -11.82 -0.87
N LYS A 338 -14.82 -11.05 -0.18
CA LYS A 338 -16.05 -10.46 -0.73
C LYS A 338 -15.74 -9.06 -1.28
N GLN A 339 -15.90 -8.03 -0.49
CA GLN A 339 -15.68 -6.63 -0.87
C GLN A 339 -15.47 -5.74 0.36
N PHE A 340 -14.95 -4.54 0.12
CA PHE A 340 -15.02 -3.40 1.02
C PHE A 340 -16.23 -2.55 0.63
N SER A 341 -17.10 -2.19 1.57
CA SER A 341 -18.41 -1.57 1.32
C SER A 341 -18.41 -0.04 1.32
N GLY A 342 -17.31 0.56 1.07
CA GLY A 342 -17.06 2.00 1.08
C GLY A 342 -15.70 2.26 1.67
N MET A 343 -14.99 3.27 1.16
CA MET A 343 -13.61 3.47 1.55
C MET A 343 -13.21 4.95 1.52
N THR A 344 -12.53 5.37 2.58
CA THR A 344 -11.81 6.64 2.62
C THR A 344 -10.33 6.36 2.45
N LEU A 345 -9.73 6.96 1.43
CA LEU A 345 -8.32 6.85 1.09
C LEU A 345 -7.62 8.18 1.33
N THR A 346 -6.46 8.16 1.97
CA THR A 346 -5.65 9.37 2.16
C THR A 346 -4.18 9.05 1.87
N SER A 347 -3.54 9.90 1.06
CA SER A 347 -2.11 9.84 0.73
C SER A 347 -1.47 11.18 1.07
N VAL A 348 -0.50 11.20 1.98
CA VAL A 348 0.21 12.40 2.43
C VAL A 348 1.70 12.22 2.17
N PRO A 349 2.29 12.89 1.17
CA PRO A 349 3.74 12.88 0.94
C PRO A 349 4.49 13.53 2.10
N PHE A 350 5.65 12.99 2.46
CA PHE A 350 6.56 13.67 3.37
C PHE A 350 7.25 14.85 2.68
N ASP A 351 7.50 15.93 3.42
CA ASP A 351 8.26 17.05 2.89
C ASP A 351 9.67 16.57 2.47
N LYS A 352 10.05 16.85 1.23
CA LYS A 352 11.34 16.47 0.65
C LYS A 352 12.55 17.05 1.38
N LYS A 353 12.33 18.09 2.20
CA LYS A 353 13.34 18.72 3.05
C LYS A 353 13.34 18.14 4.48
N SER A 354 12.36 17.33 4.84
CA SER A 354 12.30 16.74 6.17
C SER A 354 13.27 15.56 6.30
N PRO A 355 13.79 15.29 7.50
CA PRO A 355 14.63 14.12 7.76
C PRO A 355 13.91 12.80 7.46
N GLU A 356 12.58 12.77 7.60
CA GLU A 356 11.75 11.59 7.34
C GLU A 356 11.81 11.15 5.89
N PHE A 357 11.97 12.09 4.94
CA PHE A 357 12.06 11.76 3.50
C PHE A 357 13.33 10.97 3.16
N ALA A 358 14.33 10.96 4.03
CA ALA A 358 15.50 10.10 3.85
C ALA A 358 15.12 8.61 3.83
N ASP A 359 14.14 8.22 4.65
CA ASP A 359 13.76 6.83 4.89
C ASP A 359 12.34 6.49 4.41
N TYR A 360 11.47 7.50 4.25
CA TYR A 360 10.05 7.32 3.97
C TYR A 360 9.55 8.28 2.90
N LEU A 361 8.58 7.81 2.11
CA LEU A 361 8.04 8.57 0.99
C LEU A 361 6.72 9.25 1.35
N LYS A 362 5.78 8.49 1.93
CA LYS A 362 4.40 8.92 2.20
C LYS A 362 3.81 8.23 3.41
N MET A 363 2.82 8.87 4.00
CA MET A 363 1.88 8.25 4.92
C MET A 363 0.60 7.92 4.16
N LEU A 364 0.22 6.65 4.11
CA LEU A 364 -1.00 6.15 3.48
C LEU A 364 -1.98 5.71 4.56
N THR A 365 -3.25 6.08 4.40
CA THR A 365 -4.32 5.70 5.34
C THR A 365 -5.54 5.23 4.57
N VAL A 366 -6.11 4.13 5.03
CA VAL A 366 -7.33 3.52 4.52
C VAL A 366 -8.29 3.34 5.69
N HIS A 367 -9.52 3.79 5.52
CA HIS A 367 -10.64 3.51 6.42
C HIS A 367 -11.78 2.94 5.60
N SER A 368 -12.26 1.76 5.95
CA SER A 368 -13.28 1.08 5.16
C SER A 368 -14.27 0.33 6.04
N GLU A 369 -15.51 0.29 5.59
CA GLU A 369 -16.52 -0.62 6.11
C GLU A 369 -16.34 -2.01 5.47
N ILE A 370 -16.41 -3.05 6.30
CA ILE A 370 -16.34 -4.44 5.85
C ILE A 370 -17.63 -5.18 6.23
N GLU A 371 -18.00 -6.13 5.37
CA GLU A 371 -19.09 -7.03 5.69
C GLU A 371 -18.69 -7.95 6.86
N TYR A 372 -19.49 -7.93 7.92
CA TYR A 372 -19.25 -8.69 9.13
C TYR A 372 -20.51 -9.45 9.55
N GLN A 373 -20.38 -10.73 9.79
CA GLN A 373 -21.47 -11.61 10.24
C GLN A 373 -21.14 -12.16 11.63
N ALA A 374 -21.79 -11.60 12.66
CA ALA A 374 -21.51 -11.94 14.07
C ALA A 374 -21.75 -13.44 14.41
N ASP A 375 -22.64 -14.10 13.70
CA ASP A 375 -22.98 -15.52 13.93
C ASP A 375 -22.09 -16.50 13.13
N ASN A 376 -21.26 -16.01 12.22
CA ASN A 376 -20.37 -16.83 11.41
C ASN A 376 -19.05 -17.07 12.16
N ALA A 377 -18.53 -18.30 12.13
CA ALA A 377 -17.22 -18.62 12.70
C ALA A 377 -16.07 -17.88 12.00
N ASN A 378 -16.21 -17.61 10.71
CA ASN A 378 -15.26 -16.85 9.88
C ASN A 378 -15.98 -15.66 9.24
N PRO A 379 -16.21 -14.58 9.99
CA PRO A 379 -17.06 -13.48 9.56
C PRO A 379 -16.46 -12.61 8.45
N ALA A 380 -15.15 -12.55 8.33
CA ALA A 380 -14.44 -11.79 7.33
C ALA A 380 -13.13 -12.49 6.92
N SER A 381 -12.78 -12.41 5.66
CA SER A 381 -11.56 -13.00 5.11
C SER A 381 -10.94 -12.11 4.05
N PHE A 382 -9.61 -12.06 4.06
CA PHE A 382 -8.79 -11.22 3.19
C PHE A 382 -7.60 -12.01 2.67
N PHE A 383 -7.13 -11.60 1.50
CA PHE A 383 -5.83 -12.01 0.97
C PHE A 383 -4.91 -10.79 0.99
N LEU A 384 -3.76 -10.92 1.59
CA LEU A 384 -2.77 -9.86 1.67
C LEU A 384 -1.58 -10.22 0.79
N TYR A 385 -1.43 -9.52 -0.34
CA TYR A 385 -0.25 -9.66 -1.19
C TYR A 385 0.86 -8.76 -0.66
N LEU A 386 2.02 -9.34 -0.39
CA LEU A 386 3.24 -8.64 0.05
C LEU A 386 4.40 -9.08 -0.84
N GLY A 387 4.69 -8.31 -1.86
CA GLY A 387 5.62 -8.81 -2.86
C GLY A 387 6.06 -7.81 -3.92
N PRO A 388 6.82 -8.31 -4.92
CA PRO A 388 7.39 -7.51 -5.99
C PRO A 388 6.36 -7.14 -7.05
N ASN A 389 6.45 -5.93 -7.61
CA ASN A 389 5.68 -5.51 -8.79
C ASN A 389 6.28 -6.14 -10.06
N ARG A 390 6.32 -7.47 -10.08
CA ARG A 390 6.82 -8.27 -11.19
C ARG A 390 5.64 -8.77 -12.03
N TYR A 391 5.62 -8.46 -13.33
CA TYR A 391 4.49 -8.77 -14.20
C TYR A 391 4.05 -10.25 -14.11
N LYS A 392 5.01 -11.17 -14.20
CA LYS A 392 4.75 -12.63 -14.14
C LYS A 392 4.13 -13.06 -12.80
N VAL A 393 4.54 -12.45 -11.68
CA VAL A 393 4.01 -12.75 -10.36
C VAL A 393 2.58 -12.20 -10.23
N LEU A 394 2.39 -10.93 -10.59
CA LEU A 394 1.07 -10.28 -10.50
C LEU A 394 0.05 -10.86 -11.48
N ASN A 395 0.50 -11.36 -12.63
CA ASN A 395 -0.37 -12.03 -13.60
C ASN A 395 -0.82 -13.44 -13.14
N ASN A 396 -0.12 -14.02 -12.16
CA ASN A 396 -0.42 -15.34 -11.60
C ASN A 396 -1.09 -15.26 -10.22
N ILE A 397 -1.53 -14.06 -9.81
CA ILE A 397 -2.03 -13.83 -8.45
C ILE A 397 -3.32 -14.61 -8.16
N ASP A 398 -4.20 -14.70 -9.14
CA ASP A 398 -5.48 -15.39 -8.99
C ASP A 398 -5.25 -16.90 -8.74
N GLU A 399 -4.26 -17.51 -9.41
CA GLU A 399 -3.86 -18.89 -9.17
C GLU A 399 -3.20 -19.08 -7.79
N MET A 400 -2.46 -18.09 -7.30
CA MET A 400 -1.91 -18.11 -5.95
C MET A 400 -3.02 -18.08 -4.90
N ILE A 401 -4.07 -17.30 -5.11
CA ILE A 401 -5.21 -17.17 -4.21
C ILE A 401 -6.08 -18.43 -4.20
N LYS A 402 -6.24 -19.09 -5.33
CA LYS A 402 -6.99 -20.38 -5.43
C LYS A 402 -6.42 -21.49 -4.54
N GLN A 403 -5.19 -21.37 -4.08
CA GLN A 403 -4.59 -22.33 -3.14
C GLN A 403 -5.16 -22.21 -1.71
N TYR A 404 -5.94 -21.17 -1.42
CA TYR A 404 -6.52 -20.90 -0.10
C TYR A 404 -8.03 -21.14 -0.07
N PRO A 405 -8.60 -21.43 1.10
CA PRO A 405 -10.05 -21.56 1.26
C PRO A 405 -10.79 -20.31 0.75
N GLY A 406 -11.79 -20.51 -0.06
CA GLY A 406 -12.61 -19.44 -0.63
C GLY A 406 -11.95 -18.66 -1.77
N GLY A 407 -10.69 -18.93 -2.09
CA GLY A 407 -10.02 -18.35 -3.27
C GLY A 407 -10.38 -19.07 -4.58
N ASP A 408 -10.90 -20.28 -4.48
CA ASP A 408 -11.39 -21.10 -5.60
C ASP A 408 -12.88 -20.89 -5.92
N ASN A 409 -13.54 -19.94 -5.23
CA ASN A 409 -14.93 -19.60 -5.51
C ASN A 409 -15.06 -19.07 -6.94
N PRO A 410 -15.97 -19.65 -7.79
CA PRO A 410 -16.21 -19.16 -9.15
C PRO A 410 -16.68 -17.71 -9.24
N GLU A 411 -17.26 -17.17 -8.16
CA GLU A 411 -17.68 -15.77 -8.07
C GLU A 411 -16.51 -14.81 -7.71
N PHE A 412 -15.32 -15.36 -7.45
CA PHE A 412 -14.14 -14.54 -7.17
C PHE A 412 -13.65 -13.91 -8.47
N GLU A 413 -13.83 -12.60 -8.62
CA GLU A 413 -13.50 -11.87 -9.84
C GLU A 413 -11.98 -11.76 -10.07
N ASP A 414 -11.58 -11.61 -11.33
CA ASP A 414 -10.19 -11.33 -11.70
C ASP A 414 -9.69 -10.04 -11.03
N LEU A 415 -8.56 -10.14 -10.36
CA LEU A 415 -8.00 -9.03 -9.57
C LEU A 415 -7.30 -7.97 -10.41
N HIS A 416 -6.83 -8.34 -11.59
CA HIS A 416 -6.08 -7.44 -12.48
C HIS A 416 -4.89 -6.71 -11.81
N LEU A 417 -4.21 -7.36 -10.84
CA LEU A 417 -3.10 -6.73 -10.11
C LEU A 417 -1.92 -6.29 -10.99
N THR A 418 -1.83 -6.79 -12.23
CA THR A 418 -0.88 -6.28 -13.21
C THR A 418 -1.04 -4.79 -13.50
N ARG A 419 -2.19 -4.18 -13.13
CA ARG A 419 -2.45 -2.74 -13.22
C ARG A 419 -1.60 -1.91 -12.25
N LEU A 420 -1.03 -2.52 -11.21
CA LEU A 420 -0.04 -1.89 -10.34
C LEU A 420 1.25 -1.51 -11.08
N ILE A 421 1.52 -2.14 -12.25
CA ILE A 421 2.67 -1.79 -13.09
C ILE A 421 2.24 -0.75 -14.13
N PRO A 422 2.80 0.47 -14.11
CA PRO A 422 2.41 1.56 -15.01
C PRO A 422 3.01 1.36 -16.42
N LEU A 423 2.46 0.42 -17.19
CA LEU A 423 2.90 0.09 -18.56
C LEU A 423 2.35 1.06 -19.62
N GLY A 424 1.78 2.20 -19.21
CA GLY A 424 1.16 3.17 -20.08
C GLY A 424 -0.30 2.86 -20.46
N TRP A 425 -0.89 3.70 -21.31
CA TRP A 425 -2.30 3.55 -21.74
C TRP A 425 -2.53 2.26 -22.51
N THR A 426 -3.76 1.91 -22.78
CA THR A 426 -4.20 0.64 -23.38
C THR A 426 -3.33 0.17 -24.55
N LEU A 427 -3.01 1.04 -25.52
CA LEU A 427 -2.16 0.69 -26.66
C LEU A 427 -0.72 0.35 -26.23
N PHE A 428 -0.13 1.17 -25.35
CA PHE A 428 1.25 0.97 -24.89
C PHE A 428 1.36 -0.25 -23.99
N ARG A 429 0.36 -0.43 -23.11
CA ARG A 429 0.22 -1.64 -22.30
C ARG A 429 0.14 -2.89 -23.17
N TRP A 430 -0.68 -2.87 -24.24
CA TRP A 430 -0.77 -3.99 -25.18
C TRP A 430 0.57 -4.32 -25.80
N ILE A 431 1.32 -3.31 -26.30
CA ILE A 431 2.68 -3.51 -26.84
C ILE A 431 3.59 -4.12 -25.79
N ASN A 432 3.56 -3.62 -24.55
CA ASN A 432 4.40 -4.14 -23.48
C ASN A 432 4.04 -5.58 -23.12
N THR A 433 2.76 -5.89 -22.93
CA THR A 433 2.31 -7.21 -22.44
C THR A 433 2.45 -8.31 -23.50
N TRP A 434 2.25 -7.99 -24.79
CA TRP A 434 2.24 -8.98 -25.86
C TRP A 434 3.55 -9.04 -26.66
N VAL A 435 4.39 -8.01 -26.59
CA VAL A 435 5.63 -7.94 -27.38
C VAL A 435 6.85 -7.78 -26.47
N VAL A 436 6.93 -6.70 -25.70
CA VAL A 436 8.16 -6.34 -24.97
C VAL A 436 8.47 -7.35 -23.87
N ILE A 437 7.51 -7.59 -22.96
CA ILE A 437 7.69 -8.49 -21.80
C ILE A 437 7.99 -9.94 -22.24
N PRO A 438 7.23 -10.57 -23.16
CA PRO A 438 7.52 -11.93 -23.60
C PRO A 438 8.91 -12.07 -24.25
N VAL A 439 9.32 -11.09 -25.07
CA VAL A 439 10.66 -11.09 -25.69
C VAL A 439 11.75 -10.86 -24.65
N PHE A 440 11.53 -9.96 -23.71
CA PHE A 440 12.46 -9.67 -22.62
C PHE A 440 12.68 -10.91 -21.73
N ASP A 441 11.59 -11.57 -21.31
CA ASP A 441 11.63 -12.79 -20.50
C ASP A 441 12.27 -13.97 -21.25
N TRP A 442 11.94 -14.11 -22.54
CA TRP A 442 12.53 -15.13 -23.39
C TRP A 442 14.05 -14.95 -23.52
N LEU A 443 14.54 -13.73 -23.78
CA LEU A 443 15.97 -13.43 -23.79
C LEU A 443 16.61 -13.65 -22.42
N GLY A 444 15.92 -13.28 -21.34
CA GLY A 444 16.38 -13.45 -19.96
C GLY A 444 16.54 -14.91 -19.53
N SER A 445 15.88 -15.86 -20.22
CA SER A 445 16.01 -17.29 -19.89
C SER A 445 17.40 -17.88 -20.25
N PHE A 446 18.16 -17.25 -21.15
CA PHE A 446 19.48 -17.72 -21.59
C PHE A 446 20.60 -16.66 -21.59
N ILE A 447 20.25 -15.37 -21.40
CA ILE A 447 21.21 -14.27 -21.30
C ILE A 447 21.21 -13.71 -19.90
N GLY A 448 22.33 -13.85 -19.18
CA GLY A 448 22.44 -13.34 -17.81
C GLY A 448 22.71 -11.84 -17.68
N SER A 449 22.98 -11.13 -18.80
CA SER A 449 23.28 -9.69 -18.79
C SER A 449 22.11 -8.89 -19.35
N TYR A 450 21.46 -8.11 -18.50
CA TYR A 450 20.33 -7.27 -18.90
C TYR A 450 20.71 -6.17 -19.89
N GLY A 451 21.94 -5.64 -19.83
CA GLY A 451 22.44 -4.70 -20.82
C GLY A 451 22.46 -5.30 -22.25
N ILE A 452 22.86 -6.57 -22.38
CA ILE A 452 22.83 -7.29 -23.67
C ILE A 452 21.39 -7.56 -24.10
N ILE A 453 20.49 -7.92 -23.17
CA ILE A 453 19.06 -8.13 -23.44
C ILE A 453 18.43 -6.85 -24.01
N ILE A 454 18.69 -5.70 -23.40
CA ILE A 454 18.18 -4.40 -23.85
C ILE A 454 18.72 -4.07 -25.26
N LEU A 455 20.01 -4.32 -25.51
CA LEU A 455 20.60 -4.11 -26.81
C LEU A 455 19.95 -4.97 -27.89
N ILE A 456 19.78 -6.28 -27.62
CA ILE A 456 19.15 -7.22 -28.57
C ILE A 456 17.68 -6.84 -28.79
N LEU A 457 16.93 -6.54 -27.72
CA LEU A 457 15.54 -6.09 -27.80
C LEU A 457 15.42 -4.85 -28.69
N THR A 458 16.32 -3.87 -28.52
CA THR A 458 16.37 -2.66 -29.33
C THR A 458 16.63 -2.98 -30.81
N ILE A 459 17.57 -3.88 -31.11
CA ILE A 459 17.87 -4.33 -32.47
C ILE A 459 16.66 -5.03 -33.08
N LEU A 460 16.01 -5.94 -32.36
CA LEU A 460 14.80 -6.64 -32.81
C LEU A 460 13.66 -5.68 -33.15
N ILE A 461 13.37 -4.71 -32.28
CA ILE A 461 12.36 -3.68 -32.54
C ILE A 461 12.72 -2.88 -33.80
N LYS A 462 13.96 -2.45 -33.95
CA LYS A 462 14.41 -1.71 -35.13
C LYS A 462 14.30 -2.57 -36.41
N LEU A 463 14.64 -3.85 -36.33
CA LEU A 463 14.55 -4.77 -37.45
C LEU A 463 13.10 -4.98 -37.92
N VAL A 464 12.16 -5.15 -36.99
CA VAL A 464 10.71 -5.24 -37.31
C VAL A 464 10.19 -3.96 -37.97
N LEU A 465 10.67 -2.78 -37.55
CA LEU A 465 10.25 -1.50 -38.10
C LEU A 465 10.99 -1.11 -39.41
N THR A 466 12.10 -1.82 -39.77
CA THR A 466 12.95 -1.50 -40.92
C THR A 466 12.17 -1.47 -42.25
N PRO A 467 11.31 -2.44 -42.61
CA PRO A 467 10.60 -2.40 -43.88
C PRO A 467 9.73 -1.14 -44.05
N LEU A 468 9.10 -0.67 -42.96
CA LEU A 468 8.31 0.54 -42.98
C LEU A 468 9.16 1.80 -43.10
N THR A 469 10.28 1.83 -42.38
CA THR A 469 11.20 2.97 -42.39
C THR A 469 11.87 3.11 -43.75
N ILE A 470 12.26 2.02 -44.43
CA ILE A 470 12.82 2.04 -45.80
C ILE A 470 11.81 2.64 -46.79
N LYS A 471 10.54 2.21 -46.72
CA LYS A 471 9.47 2.75 -47.59
C LYS A 471 9.26 4.25 -47.39
N SER A 472 9.34 4.72 -46.16
CA SER A 472 9.25 6.15 -45.85
C SER A 472 10.49 6.95 -46.31
N TYR A 473 11.71 6.43 -46.11
CA TYR A 473 12.91 7.10 -46.61
C TYR A 473 12.92 7.22 -48.13
N ARG A 474 12.42 6.20 -48.85
CA ARG A 474 12.23 6.30 -50.30
C ARG A 474 11.28 7.42 -50.68
N SER A 475 10.12 7.54 -49.98
CA SER A 475 9.18 8.64 -50.24
C SER A 475 9.78 10.03 -49.93
N GLN A 476 10.56 10.15 -48.84
CA GLN A 476 11.28 11.38 -48.53
C GLN A 476 12.35 11.73 -49.60
N ALA A 477 13.07 10.75 -50.12
CA ALA A 477 14.05 10.97 -51.17
C ALA A 477 13.39 11.49 -52.47
N VAL A 478 12.24 10.89 -52.85
CA VAL A 478 11.47 11.36 -54.01
C VAL A 478 10.97 12.80 -53.80
N MET A 479 10.44 13.14 -52.60
CA MET A 479 10.02 14.50 -52.26
C MET A 479 11.18 15.52 -52.35
N LYS A 480 12.41 15.12 -51.94
CA LYS A 480 13.60 15.98 -52.10
C LYS A 480 13.97 16.23 -53.56
N ILE A 481 13.86 15.20 -54.41
CA ILE A 481 14.10 15.35 -55.86
C ILE A 481 13.09 16.28 -56.51
N LEU A 482 11.82 16.21 -56.07
CA LEU A 482 10.72 17.06 -56.59
C LEU A 482 10.69 18.46 -56.00
N ALA A 483 11.56 18.83 -55.08
CA ALA A 483 11.60 20.13 -54.43
C ALA A 483 11.68 21.31 -55.44
N PRO A 484 12.44 21.27 -56.58
CA PRO A 484 12.42 22.34 -57.58
C PRO A 484 11.07 22.45 -58.26
N ASP A 485 10.38 21.35 -58.57
CA ASP A 485 9.07 21.38 -59.23
C ASP A 485 7.99 21.95 -58.28
N VAL A 486 8.07 21.63 -57.01
CA VAL A 486 7.20 22.25 -55.96
C VAL A 486 7.46 23.75 -55.89
N LYS A 487 8.72 24.18 -56.01
CA LYS A 487 9.06 25.61 -56.04
C LYS A 487 8.43 26.31 -57.24
N ALA A 488 8.50 25.68 -58.42
CA ALA A 488 7.86 26.21 -59.65
C ALA A 488 6.32 26.33 -59.49
N ILE A 489 5.67 25.35 -58.83
CA ILE A 489 4.24 25.42 -58.52
C ILE A 489 3.96 26.59 -57.55
N ASN A 490 4.79 26.82 -56.55
CA ASN A 490 4.63 27.93 -55.61
C ASN A 490 4.79 29.30 -56.29
N GLU A 491 5.72 29.44 -57.20
CA GLU A 491 5.97 30.65 -58.02
C GLU A 491 4.81 30.91 -59.01
N LYS A 492 4.20 29.83 -59.52
CA LYS A 492 3.05 29.94 -60.44
C LYS A 492 1.74 30.36 -59.74
N TYR A 493 1.60 30.10 -58.48
CA TYR A 493 0.41 30.40 -57.67
C TYR A 493 0.82 31.15 -56.38
N PRO A 494 1.29 32.42 -56.48
CA PRO A 494 1.84 33.14 -55.33
C PRO A 494 0.80 33.63 -54.35
N ASP A 495 -0.44 33.91 -54.80
CA ASP A 495 -1.48 34.51 -54.00
C ASP A 495 -2.08 33.58 -52.95
N GLN A 496 -2.51 34.15 -51.84
CA GLN A 496 -3.14 33.41 -50.75
C GLN A 496 -4.50 32.82 -51.16
N ALA A 497 -5.20 33.48 -52.12
CA ALA A 497 -6.43 32.98 -52.72
C ALA A 497 -6.24 31.67 -53.51
N ASP A 498 -5.07 31.42 -54.05
CA ASP A 498 -4.70 30.21 -54.81
C ASP A 498 -4.08 29.10 -53.94
N ALA A 499 -4.02 29.28 -52.63
CA ALA A 499 -3.42 28.31 -51.72
C ALA A 499 -3.97 26.89 -51.89
N MET A 500 -5.26 26.75 -52.12
CA MET A 500 -5.91 25.45 -52.34
C MET A 500 -5.51 24.81 -53.67
N LYS A 501 -5.40 25.59 -54.76
CA LYS A 501 -4.90 25.09 -56.06
C LYS A 501 -3.43 24.69 -55.99
N ARG A 502 -2.62 25.49 -55.31
CA ARG A 502 -1.20 25.19 -55.06
C ARG A 502 -1.04 23.85 -54.31
N GLN A 503 -1.82 23.68 -53.24
CA GLN A 503 -1.80 22.43 -52.48
C GLN A 503 -2.26 21.24 -53.32
N GLN A 504 -3.33 21.38 -54.12
CA GLN A 504 -3.84 20.37 -55.02
C GLN A 504 -2.78 19.95 -56.06
N LYS A 505 -2.13 20.93 -56.73
CA LYS A 505 -1.09 20.67 -57.72
C LYS A 505 0.16 20.03 -57.13
N THR A 506 0.55 20.41 -55.92
CA THR A 506 1.64 19.78 -55.20
C THR A 506 1.27 18.34 -54.84
N MET A 507 0.04 18.07 -54.45
CA MET A 507 -0.46 16.73 -54.13
C MET A 507 -0.51 15.84 -55.40
N GLU A 508 -0.97 16.39 -56.56
CA GLU A 508 -0.94 15.66 -57.84
C GLU A 508 0.48 15.29 -58.25
N LEU A 509 1.44 16.22 -58.11
CA LEU A 509 2.86 16.01 -58.40
C LEU A 509 3.43 14.84 -57.55
N TYR A 510 3.24 14.88 -56.23
CA TYR A 510 3.73 13.82 -55.36
C TYR A 510 3.05 12.48 -55.68
N ARG A 511 1.76 12.49 -55.93
CA ARG A 511 0.99 11.27 -56.26
C ARG A 511 1.45 10.65 -57.61
N SER A 512 1.69 11.47 -58.63
CA SER A 512 2.20 11.00 -59.89
C SER A 512 3.60 10.39 -59.83
N ALA A 513 4.44 10.88 -58.90
CA ALA A 513 5.77 10.35 -58.63
C ALA A 513 5.78 9.18 -57.64
N GLY A 514 4.61 8.70 -57.20
CA GLY A 514 4.50 7.60 -56.23
C GLY A 514 4.97 7.94 -54.83
N ALA A 515 5.10 9.23 -54.50
CA ALA A 515 5.44 9.72 -53.18
C ALA A 515 4.20 10.01 -52.35
N SER A 516 4.18 9.62 -51.09
CA SER A 516 3.14 10.00 -50.14
C SER A 516 3.56 11.27 -49.40
N MET A 517 2.67 12.26 -49.31
CA MET A 517 2.91 13.48 -48.53
C MET A 517 3.15 13.18 -47.05
N PHE A 518 2.54 12.10 -46.54
CA PHE A 518 2.73 11.60 -45.17
C PHE A 518 3.98 10.69 -45.02
N GLY A 519 4.67 10.40 -46.14
CA GLY A 519 5.84 9.51 -46.13
C GLY A 519 6.98 10.00 -45.24
N GLY A 520 7.06 11.32 -44.99
CA GLY A 520 8.08 11.89 -44.11
C GLY A 520 7.84 11.69 -42.62
N CYS A 521 6.59 11.78 -42.17
CA CYS A 521 6.25 11.67 -40.74
C CYS A 521 5.79 10.26 -40.33
N LEU A 522 5.47 9.37 -41.29
CA LEU A 522 4.95 8.04 -41.02
C LEU A 522 5.86 7.17 -40.13
N PRO A 523 7.22 7.15 -40.30
CA PRO A 523 8.09 6.41 -39.39
C PRO A 523 8.01 6.93 -37.96
N MET A 524 7.96 8.26 -37.78
CA MET A 524 7.88 8.88 -36.47
C MET A 524 6.57 8.51 -35.76
N LEU A 525 5.43 8.60 -36.48
CA LEU A 525 4.12 8.22 -35.95
C LEU A 525 4.05 6.75 -35.55
N LEU A 526 4.73 5.86 -36.29
CA LEU A 526 4.71 4.43 -36.00
C LEU A 526 5.71 4.03 -34.90
N GLN A 527 6.86 4.72 -34.82
CA GLN A 527 7.88 4.47 -33.82
C GLN A 527 7.51 5.04 -32.45
N MET A 528 6.73 6.14 -32.40
CA MET A 528 6.35 6.78 -31.12
C MET A 528 5.62 5.84 -30.16
N PRO A 529 4.59 5.08 -30.57
CA PRO A 529 3.93 4.15 -29.65
C PRO A 529 4.87 3.10 -29.05
N VAL A 530 5.78 2.56 -29.87
CA VAL A 530 6.77 1.58 -29.39
C VAL A 530 7.78 2.21 -28.44
N LEU A 531 8.24 3.42 -28.76
CA LEU A 531 9.19 4.16 -27.92
C LEU A 531 8.55 4.49 -26.56
N ILE A 532 7.30 4.99 -26.55
CA ILE A 532 6.56 5.30 -25.33
C ILE A 532 6.33 4.03 -24.50
N ALA A 533 5.95 2.92 -25.14
CA ALA A 533 5.76 1.65 -24.47
C ALA A 533 7.04 1.18 -23.76
N VAL A 534 8.18 1.20 -24.46
CA VAL A 534 9.49 0.81 -23.90
C VAL A 534 9.93 1.79 -22.81
N PHE A 535 9.64 3.09 -22.97
CA PHE A 535 9.94 4.11 -21.97
C PHE A 535 9.12 3.94 -20.67
N ALA A 536 7.89 3.44 -20.77
CA ALA A 536 7.09 3.07 -19.60
C ALA A 536 7.55 1.75 -18.97
N PHE A 537 8.02 0.79 -19.78
CA PHE A 537 8.42 -0.53 -19.31
C PHE A 537 9.70 -0.50 -18.46
N PHE A 538 10.80 0.09 -18.94
CA PHE A 538 12.09 -0.01 -18.27
C PHE A 538 12.12 0.53 -16.84
N PRO A 539 11.54 1.70 -16.51
CA PRO A 539 11.50 2.18 -15.14
C PRO A 539 10.64 1.33 -14.20
N SER A 540 9.72 0.53 -14.78
CA SER A 540 8.80 -0.33 -14.04
C SER A 540 9.27 -1.79 -13.96
N CYS A 541 10.36 -2.13 -14.64
CA CYS A 541 10.90 -3.49 -14.75
C CYS A 541 11.77 -3.80 -13.51
N ILE A 542 11.24 -4.58 -12.57
CA ILE A 542 11.96 -4.97 -11.35
C ILE A 542 13.21 -5.82 -11.64
N GLU A 543 13.26 -6.52 -12.76
CA GLU A 543 14.41 -7.32 -13.19
C GLU A 543 15.66 -6.46 -13.43
N LEU A 544 15.48 -5.19 -13.74
CA LEU A 544 16.58 -4.22 -13.93
C LEU A 544 17.04 -3.57 -12.62
N ARG A 545 16.34 -3.84 -11.52
CA ARG A 545 16.66 -3.26 -10.22
C ARG A 545 18.00 -3.78 -9.69
N GLY A 546 18.93 -2.86 -9.39
CA GLY A 546 20.23 -3.18 -8.78
C GLY A 546 21.24 -3.84 -9.74
N GLN A 547 21.06 -3.65 -11.06
CA GLN A 547 21.99 -4.13 -12.10
C GLN A 547 23.08 -3.09 -12.41
#